data_32b60656a334ca7aee42d15ecebbf835
#
_entry.id   32b60656a334ca7aee42d15ecebbf835
#
_cell.length_a   1.000
_cell.length_b   1.000
_cell.length_c   1.000
_cell.angle_alpha   90.00
_cell.angle_beta   90.00
_cell.angle_gamma   90.00
#
_symmetry.space_group_name_H-M   'P 1'
#
loop_
_entity.id
_entity.type
_entity.pdbx_description
1 polymer ?
#
loop_
_entity_poly.entity_id
_entity_poly.type
_entity_poly.pdbx_seq_one_letter_code
_entity_poly.pdbx_strand_id
1 'polypeptide(L)'
;MTNLWKYLVYPPVSVSDEKLRRSFAGKWVVVTGATSGIGEALTLRLIHAKANLYLISRNEQMLQLLCQKAKENGCEASYAAIDLRQRDELDTICAQLRDSLPAVSYLFCNAGKSIHRTISDSIGRMHDYDRTMDLNFRSTVALSLALMPSLKMAGERIVYTSSVSSRYPFIPGWSAYHASKCAANAWCRTARREYKRLGVKVQIAYMPLVHTPMSDVNENYRNLPAYSADEAACILLRLATSGKFCYKPWWAI
;
A
#
# COMPACT_ATOMS: atom_id res chain seq x y z
N MET A 1 14.90 -29.80 4.26
CA MET A 1 15.66 -28.63 4.81
C MET A 1 14.98 -27.26 4.56
N THR A 2 13.79 -27.22 4.00
CA THR A 2 13.18 -26.00 3.44
C THR A 2 12.34 -25.15 4.41
N ASN A 3 11.88 -25.69 5.53
CA ASN A 3 10.96 -24.94 6.40
C ASN A 3 11.64 -23.99 7.42
N LEU A 4 12.81 -24.35 7.95
CA LEU A 4 13.45 -23.56 9.00
C LEU A 4 13.98 -22.20 8.47
N TRP A 5 14.57 -22.18 7.29
CA TRP A 5 15.03 -20.95 6.63
C TRP A 5 13.89 -19.99 6.31
N LYS A 6 12.72 -20.51 5.90
CA LYS A 6 11.54 -19.68 5.68
C LYS A 6 11.18 -18.94 6.97
N TYR A 7 11.11 -19.61 8.10
CA TYR A 7 10.76 -19.00 9.38
C TYR A 7 11.79 -18.01 9.91
N LEU A 8 13.08 -18.20 9.59
CA LEU A 8 14.13 -17.23 9.93
C LEU A 8 14.03 -15.94 9.10
N VAL A 9 13.85 -16.06 7.80
CA VAL A 9 13.83 -14.91 6.87
C VAL A 9 12.45 -14.26 6.82
N TYR A 10 11.40 -15.05 6.94
CA TYR A 10 9.97 -14.66 6.89
C TYR A 10 9.24 -15.19 8.14
N PRO A 11 9.51 -14.64 9.33
CA PRO A 11 8.82 -15.08 10.54
C PRO A 11 7.31 -14.82 10.40
N PRO A 12 6.46 -15.74 10.88
CA PRO A 12 5.01 -15.58 10.82
C PRO A 12 4.55 -14.27 11.43
N VAL A 13 3.64 -13.60 10.77
CA VAL A 13 3.10 -12.31 11.22
C VAL A 13 1.59 -12.42 11.38
N SER A 14 1.12 -12.13 12.57
CA SER A 14 -0.29 -12.04 12.87
C SER A 14 -0.61 -10.77 13.66
N VAL A 15 -1.84 -10.39 13.72
CA VAL A 15 -2.37 -9.30 14.54
C VAL A 15 -3.70 -9.74 15.12
N SER A 16 -3.94 -9.47 16.40
CA SER A 16 -5.18 -9.89 17.06
C SER A 16 -6.38 -9.07 16.55
N ASP A 17 -7.51 -9.73 16.38
CA ASP A 17 -8.75 -9.11 15.92
C ASP A 17 -9.23 -8.02 16.89
N GLU A 18 -9.06 -8.23 18.19
CA GLU A 18 -9.38 -7.23 19.21
C GLU A 18 -8.60 -5.92 18.99
N LYS A 19 -7.28 -6.03 18.75
CA LYS A 19 -6.43 -4.86 18.45
C LYS A 19 -6.87 -4.17 17.18
N LEU A 20 -7.23 -4.93 16.14
CA LEU A 20 -7.72 -4.38 14.88
C LEU A 20 -9.04 -3.65 15.08
N ARG A 21 -10.02 -4.28 15.73
CA ARG A 21 -11.32 -3.64 16.01
C ARG A 21 -11.15 -2.36 16.82
N ARG A 22 -10.35 -2.37 17.88
CA ARG A 22 -10.09 -1.17 18.68
C ARG A 22 -9.46 -0.04 17.86
N SER A 23 -8.66 -0.36 16.85
CA SER A 23 -7.94 0.63 16.04
C SER A 23 -8.73 1.15 14.86
N PHE A 24 -9.58 0.32 14.25
CA PHE A 24 -10.19 0.61 12.95
C PHE A 24 -11.73 0.66 12.96
N ALA A 25 -12.42 0.10 13.97
CA ALA A 25 -13.88 0.04 13.95
C ALA A 25 -14.50 1.45 13.82
N GLY A 26 -15.41 1.60 12.85
CA GLY A 26 -16.11 2.85 12.53
C GLY A 26 -15.24 3.94 11.91
N LYS A 27 -13.94 3.71 11.72
CA LYS A 27 -13.03 4.69 11.11
C LYS A 27 -12.99 4.54 9.60
N TRP A 28 -12.93 5.66 8.90
CA TRP A 28 -12.74 5.66 7.45
C TRP A 28 -11.30 5.36 7.07
N VAL A 29 -11.14 4.36 6.21
CA VAL A 29 -9.86 3.88 5.71
C VAL A 29 -9.86 3.89 4.19
N VAL A 30 -8.93 4.60 3.58
CA VAL A 30 -8.71 4.61 2.13
C VAL A 30 -7.64 3.58 1.78
N VAL A 31 -7.95 2.67 0.84
CA VAL A 31 -7.01 1.63 0.38
C VAL A 31 -6.84 1.72 -1.13
N THR A 32 -5.62 1.92 -1.61
CA THR A 32 -5.30 1.85 -3.04
C THR A 32 -4.80 0.46 -3.43
N GLY A 33 -5.15 0.01 -4.64
CA GLY A 33 -4.84 -1.34 -5.09
C GLY A 33 -5.61 -2.41 -4.30
N ALA A 34 -6.86 -2.11 -3.94
CA ALA A 34 -7.67 -2.87 -3.00
C ALA A 34 -8.13 -4.25 -3.49
N THR A 35 -8.03 -4.55 -4.79
CA THR A 35 -8.69 -5.71 -5.42
C THR A 35 -7.76 -6.88 -5.72
N SER A 36 -6.51 -6.84 -5.29
CA SER A 36 -5.57 -7.95 -5.53
C SER A 36 -4.44 -8.01 -4.51
N GLY A 37 -3.92 -9.21 -4.27
CA GLY A 37 -2.75 -9.45 -3.46
C GLY A 37 -2.83 -8.82 -2.07
N ILE A 38 -1.82 -8.03 -1.69
CA ILE A 38 -1.75 -7.41 -0.36
C ILE A 38 -2.96 -6.50 -0.09
N GLY A 39 -3.40 -5.74 -1.10
CA GLY A 39 -4.51 -4.79 -0.94
C GLY A 39 -5.85 -5.48 -0.71
N GLU A 40 -6.10 -6.59 -1.37
CA GLU A 40 -7.30 -7.41 -1.16
C GLU A 40 -7.30 -8.03 0.25
N ALA A 41 -6.20 -8.67 0.64
CA ALA A 41 -6.05 -9.25 1.97
C ALA A 41 -6.20 -8.18 3.07
N LEU A 42 -5.61 -7.00 2.86
CA LEU A 42 -5.75 -5.85 3.76
C LEU A 42 -7.22 -5.41 3.87
N THR A 43 -7.92 -5.27 2.73
CA THR A 43 -9.33 -4.89 2.69
C THR A 43 -10.20 -5.88 3.45
N LEU A 44 -10.01 -7.17 3.25
CA LEU A 44 -10.77 -8.22 3.96
C LEU A 44 -10.55 -8.16 5.49
N ARG A 45 -9.32 -7.94 5.93
CA ARG A 45 -9.03 -7.77 7.36
C ARG A 45 -9.61 -6.49 7.96
N LEU A 46 -9.66 -5.40 7.19
CA LEU A 46 -10.30 -4.15 7.61
C LEU A 46 -11.83 -4.30 7.72
N ILE A 47 -12.46 -5.04 6.81
CA ILE A 47 -13.88 -5.42 6.91
C ILE A 47 -14.13 -6.20 8.22
N HIS A 48 -13.29 -7.18 8.52
CA HIS A 48 -13.40 -7.95 9.77
C HIS A 48 -13.19 -7.07 11.01
N ALA A 49 -12.34 -6.06 10.91
CA ALA A 49 -12.11 -5.07 11.95
C ALA A 49 -13.21 -4.00 12.06
N LYS A 50 -14.27 -4.07 11.24
CA LYS A 50 -15.41 -3.12 11.21
C LYS A 50 -14.99 -1.69 10.83
N ALA A 51 -14.02 -1.54 9.94
CA ALA A 51 -13.66 -0.25 9.37
C ALA A 51 -14.64 0.17 8.27
N ASN A 52 -14.88 1.47 8.13
CA ASN A 52 -15.52 2.03 6.96
C ASN A 52 -14.48 2.21 5.85
N LEU A 53 -14.82 1.95 4.60
CA LEU A 53 -13.84 1.78 3.53
C LEU A 53 -14.11 2.68 2.33
N TYR A 54 -13.02 3.26 1.79
CA TYR A 54 -13.00 3.78 0.44
C TYR A 54 -11.93 3.05 -0.37
N LEU A 55 -12.37 2.26 -1.36
CA LEU A 55 -11.51 1.35 -2.10
C LEU A 55 -11.19 1.90 -3.50
N ILE A 56 -9.91 1.96 -3.85
CA ILE A 56 -9.46 2.48 -5.15
C ILE A 56 -8.71 1.39 -5.91
N SER A 57 -9.20 1.02 -7.09
CA SER A 57 -8.57 0.05 -7.98
C SER A 57 -9.18 0.14 -9.39
N ARG A 58 -8.68 -0.65 -10.34
CA ARG A 58 -9.20 -0.69 -11.71
C ARG A 58 -10.29 -1.75 -11.92
N ASN A 59 -10.31 -2.80 -11.10
CA ASN A 59 -11.26 -3.90 -11.24
C ASN A 59 -12.56 -3.57 -10.51
N GLU A 60 -13.52 -3.01 -11.25
CA GLU A 60 -14.79 -2.57 -10.72
C GLU A 60 -15.62 -3.71 -10.12
N GLN A 61 -15.66 -4.87 -10.79
CA GLN A 61 -16.43 -6.02 -10.32
C GLN A 61 -15.95 -6.47 -8.92
N MET A 62 -14.64 -6.53 -8.73
CA MET A 62 -14.07 -6.90 -7.44
C MET A 62 -14.28 -5.80 -6.38
N LEU A 63 -14.25 -4.52 -6.77
CA LEU A 63 -14.59 -3.41 -5.87
C LEU A 63 -16.03 -3.49 -5.39
N GLN A 64 -16.98 -3.76 -6.30
CA GLN A 64 -18.39 -3.97 -5.96
C GLN A 64 -18.56 -5.12 -4.97
N LEU A 65 -17.92 -6.26 -5.23
CA LEU A 65 -17.97 -7.44 -4.34
C LEU A 65 -17.43 -7.11 -2.93
N LEU A 66 -16.30 -6.42 -2.85
CA LEU A 66 -15.69 -6.04 -1.57
C LEU A 66 -16.55 -5.02 -0.81
N CYS A 67 -17.15 -4.06 -1.50
CA CYS A 67 -18.07 -3.10 -0.89
C CYS A 67 -19.35 -3.77 -0.41
N GLN A 68 -19.90 -4.71 -1.18
CA GLN A 68 -21.05 -5.50 -0.74
C GLN A 68 -20.71 -6.29 0.53
N LYS A 69 -19.58 -7.00 0.53
CA LYS A 69 -19.09 -7.73 1.71
C LYS A 69 -18.88 -6.83 2.93
N ALA A 70 -18.40 -5.61 2.73
CA ALA A 70 -18.26 -4.64 3.82
C ALA A 70 -19.62 -4.27 4.40
N LYS A 71 -20.61 -3.96 3.55
CA LYS A 71 -21.98 -3.62 3.96
C LYS A 71 -22.66 -4.77 4.72
N GLU A 72 -22.53 -6.00 4.24
CA GLU A 72 -23.02 -7.21 4.92
C GLU A 72 -22.40 -7.39 6.31
N ASN A 73 -21.18 -6.88 6.51
CA ASN A 73 -20.51 -6.86 7.79
C ASN A 73 -20.81 -5.61 8.64
N GLY A 74 -21.74 -4.76 8.23
CA GLY A 74 -22.16 -3.55 8.95
C GLY A 74 -21.16 -2.40 8.86
N CYS A 75 -20.35 -2.36 7.79
CA CYS A 75 -19.43 -1.27 7.50
C CYS A 75 -19.99 -0.40 6.37
N GLU A 76 -19.73 0.90 6.41
CA GLU A 76 -19.90 1.74 5.23
C GLU A 76 -18.78 1.48 4.22
N ALA A 77 -19.11 1.42 2.93
CA ALA A 77 -18.14 1.22 1.89
C ALA A 77 -18.51 1.90 0.59
N SER A 78 -17.52 2.55 0.00
CA SER A 78 -17.57 3.19 -1.31
C SER A 78 -16.31 2.86 -2.10
N TYR A 79 -16.31 3.09 -3.40
CA TYR A 79 -15.17 2.81 -4.25
C TYR A 79 -15.04 3.79 -5.42
N ALA A 80 -13.83 3.79 -6.01
CA ALA A 80 -13.55 4.38 -7.30
C ALA A 80 -12.85 3.35 -8.20
N ALA A 81 -13.46 3.05 -9.35
CA ALA A 81 -12.91 2.17 -10.37
C ALA A 81 -12.09 2.99 -11.37
N ILE A 82 -10.83 3.30 -11.04
CA ILE A 82 -9.97 4.21 -11.81
C ILE A 82 -8.55 3.66 -11.98
N ASP A 83 -7.84 4.17 -12.97
CA ASP A 83 -6.41 3.97 -13.12
C ASP A 83 -5.62 5.16 -12.55
N LEU A 84 -5.04 4.99 -11.38
CA LEU A 84 -4.24 6.01 -10.69
C LEU A 84 -3.02 6.52 -11.49
N ARG A 85 -2.72 5.94 -12.66
CA ARG A 85 -1.71 6.44 -13.60
C ARG A 85 -2.23 7.56 -14.49
N GLN A 86 -3.54 7.60 -14.71
CA GLN A 86 -4.19 8.64 -15.49
C GLN A 86 -4.34 9.89 -14.63
N ARG A 87 -3.73 10.99 -15.08
CA ARG A 87 -3.65 12.22 -14.26
C ARG A 87 -5.02 12.81 -14.01
N ASP A 88 -5.84 12.88 -15.04
CA ASP A 88 -7.19 13.47 -14.93
C ASP A 88 -8.09 12.66 -13.98
N GLU A 89 -8.01 11.33 -14.03
CA GLU A 89 -8.72 10.45 -13.09
C GLU A 89 -8.19 10.63 -11.65
N LEU A 90 -6.86 10.74 -11.50
CA LEU A 90 -6.24 10.98 -10.20
C LEU A 90 -6.63 12.33 -9.61
N ASP A 91 -6.64 13.39 -10.39
CA ASP A 91 -7.03 14.73 -9.95
C ASP A 91 -8.51 14.78 -9.58
N THR A 92 -9.36 14.13 -10.39
CA THR A 92 -10.80 14.00 -10.12
C THR A 92 -11.06 13.29 -8.80
N ILE A 93 -10.43 12.14 -8.56
CA ILE A 93 -10.63 11.41 -7.31
C ILE A 93 -10.06 12.16 -6.11
N CYS A 94 -8.94 12.87 -6.27
CA CYS A 94 -8.37 13.71 -5.21
C CYS A 94 -9.34 14.83 -4.78
N ALA A 95 -10.01 15.47 -5.73
CA ALA A 95 -11.05 16.46 -5.45
C ALA A 95 -12.24 15.82 -4.73
N GLN A 96 -12.78 14.72 -5.27
CA GLN A 96 -13.89 14.00 -4.70
C GLN A 96 -13.64 13.54 -3.25
N LEU A 97 -12.47 12.96 -2.98
CA LEU A 97 -12.11 12.48 -1.63
C LEU A 97 -12.01 13.62 -0.62
N ARG A 98 -11.57 14.80 -1.04
CA ARG A 98 -11.47 15.99 -0.18
C ARG A 98 -12.84 16.51 0.22
N ASP A 99 -13.81 16.47 -0.70
CA ASP A 99 -15.09 17.14 -0.55
C ASP A 99 -16.21 16.23 0.00
N SER A 100 -16.12 14.90 -0.19
CA SER A 100 -17.21 13.97 0.07
C SER A 100 -16.99 12.97 1.20
N LEU A 101 -15.77 12.79 1.67
CA LEU A 101 -15.53 11.86 2.78
C LEU A 101 -15.53 12.57 4.14
N PRO A 102 -16.11 11.91 5.16
CA PRO A 102 -15.90 12.29 6.56
C PRO A 102 -14.41 12.21 6.91
N ALA A 103 -14.05 12.50 8.16
CA ALA A 103 -12.66 12.44 8.61
C ALA A 103 -12.03 11.07 8.33
N VAL A 104 -11.12 11.02 7.34
CA VAL A 104 -10.34 9.83 7.00
C VAL A 104 -9.26 9.61 8.04
N SER A 105 -9.24 8.44 8.66
CA SER A 105 -8.26 8.11 9.69
C SER A 105 -7.00 7.47 9.10
N TYR A 106 -7.13 6.64 8.06
CA TYR A 106 -6.01 5.92 7.48
C TYR A 106 -6.01 5.99 5.97
N LEU A 107 -4.83 6.24 5.38
CA LEU A 107 -4.56 6.07 3.97
C LEU A 107 -3.50 4.98 3.78
N PHE A 108 -3.87 3.87 3.16
CA PHE A 108 -2.94 2.84 2.72
C PHE A 108 -2.60 3.02 1.24
N CYS A 109 -1.42 3.59 0.97
CA CYS A 109 -0.86 3.69 -0.38
C CYS A 109 -0.22 2.35 -0.74
N ASN A 110 -1.04 1.40 -1.18
CA ASN A 110 -0.61 0.04 -1.50
C ASN A 110 -0.56 -0.22 -3.02
N ALA A 111 -1.28 0.53 -3.83
CA ALA A 111 -1.19 0.41 -5.29
C ALA A 111 0.26 0.53 -5.76
N GLY A 112 0.65 -0.36 -6.65
CA GLY A 112 2.01 -0.35 -7.20
C GLY A 112 2.12 -1.23 -8.43
N LYS A 113 3.21 -1.05 -9.16
CA LYS A 113 3.59 -1.87 -10.31
C LYS A 113 5.10 -2.06 -10.29
N SER A 114 5.52 -3.30 -10.54
CA SER A 114 6.92 -3.63 -10.80
C SER A 114 7.11 -3.97 -12.27
N ILE A 115 8.25 -3.56 -12.82
CA ILE A 115 8.66 -3.88 -14.19
C ILE A 115 10.09 -4.38 -14.10
N HIS A 116 10.32 -5.62 -14.53
CA HIS A 116 11.64 -6.22 -14.66
C HIS A 116 12.14 -6.05 -16.08
N ARG A 117 13.18 -5.26 -16.26
CA ARG A 117 13.81 -5.00 -17.56
C ARG A 117 15.20 -4.41 -17.35
N THR A 118 16.20 -4.91 -18.09
CA THR A 118 17.55 -4.32 -18.08
C THR A 118 17.54 -2.91 -18.69
N ILE A 119 18.55 -2.11 -18.40
CA ILE A 119 18.63 -0.75 -18.98
C ILE A 119 18.81 -0.82 -20.50
N SER A 120 19.59 -1.79 -20.99
CA SER A 120 19.76 -2.02 -22.43
C SER A 120 18.44 -2.32 -23.15
N ASP A 121 17.57 -3.14 -22.53
CA ASP A 121 16.27 -3.50 -23.08
C ASP A 121 15.22 -2.39 -22.90
N SER A 122 15.58 -1.34 -22.18
CA SER A 122 14.71 -0.19 -21.90
C SER A 122 14.86 0.95 -22.92
N ILE A 123 15.76 0.81 -23.88
CA ILE A 123 15.94 1.80 -24.97
C ILE A 123 14.60 1.97 -25.71
N GLY A 124 14.15 3.22 -25.86
CA GLY A 124 12.86 3.54 -26.48
C GLY A 124 11.62 3.21 -25.63
N ARG A 125 11.79 2.83 -24.35
CA ARG A 125 10.70 2.40 -23.46
C ARG A 125 10.51 3.30 -22.25
N MET A 126 10.62 4.60 -22.44
CA MET A 126 10.45 5.59 -21.35
C MET A 126 9.08 5.44 -20.65
N HIS A 127 8.07 4.98 -21.37
CA HIS A 127 6.75 4.69 -20.82
C HIS A 127 6.75 3.66 -19.64
N ASP A 128 7.77 2.81 -19.52
CA ASP A 128 7.87 1.89 -18.37
C ASP A 128 8.27 2.64 -17.08
N TYR A 129 9.09 3.69 -17.22
CA TYR A 129 9.44 4.61 -16.13
C TYR A 129 8.23 5.48 -15.75
N ASP A 130 7.54 6.05 -16.75
CA ASP A 130 6.35 6.87 -16.51
C ASP A 130 5.29 6.08 -15.74
N ARG A 131 4.95 4.87 -16.21
CA ARG A 131 3.96 4.00 -15.54
C ARG A 131 4.29 3.69 -14.08
N THR A 132 5.57 3.45 -13.77
CA THR A 132 5.99 3.16 -12.40
C THR A 132 6.03 4.41 -11.54
N MET A 133 6.48 5.53 -12.09
CA MET A 133 6.51 6.81 -11.40
C MET A 133 5.09 7.33 -11.12
N ASP A 134 4.21 7.28 -12.11
CA ASP A 134 2.83 7.75 -11.94
C ASP A 134 2.09 6.93 -10.88
N LEU A 135 2.22 5.58 -10.89
CA LEU A 135 1.53 4.75 -9.93
C LEU A 135 2.20 4.70 -8.56
N ASN A 136 3.53 4.45 -8.49
CA ASN A 136 4.19 4.18 -7.21
C ASN A 136 4.55 5.46 -6.44
N PHE A 137 4.73 6.59 -7.14
CA PHE A 137 5.14 7.86 -6.54
C PHE A 137 4.05 8.92 -6.63
N ARG A 138 3.66 9.36 -7.86
CA ARG A 138 2.72 10.46 -8.05
C ARG A 138 1.39 10.23 -7.34
N SER A 139 0.78 9.04 -7.52
CA SER A 139 -0.51 8.74 -6.89
C SER A 139 -0.43 8.76 -5.37
N THR A 140 0.68 8.26 -4.80
CA THR A 140 0.93 8.30 -3.35
C THR A 140 0.99 9.73 -2.84
N VAL A 141 1.71 10.61 -3.54
CA VAL A 141 1.84 12.03 -3.17
C VAL A 141 0.50 12.75 -3.30
N ALA A 142 -0.17 12.63 -4.46
CA ALA A 142 -1.42 13.32 -4.74
C ALA A 142 -2.51 12.97 -3.73
N LEU A 143 -2.74 11.68 -3.47
CA LEU A 143 -3.73 11.23 -2.50
C LEU A 143 -3.38 11.65 -1.06
N SER A 144 -2.09 11.63 -0.70
CA SER A 144 -1.65 12.09 0.62
C SER A 144 -1.89 13.58 0.82
N LEU A 145 -1.65 14.40 -0.21
CA LEU A 145 -1.91 15.84 -0.18
C LEU A 145 -3.42 16.13 -0.14
N ALA A 146 -4.21 15.45 -0.96
CA ALA A 146 -5.66 15.63 -1.02
C ALA A 146 -6.34 15.28 0.32
N LEU A 147 -5.91 14.19 0.97
CA LEU A 147 -6.47 13.71 2.23
C LEU A 147 -5.84 14.36 3.48
N MET A 148 -4.85 15.24 3.33
CA MET A 148 -4.19 15.86 4.47
C MET A 148 -5.12 16.59 5.44
N PRO A 149 -6.10 17.40 4.97
CA PRO A 149 -7.04 18.07 5.89
C PRO A 149 -7.82 17.07 6.74
N SER A 150 -8.31 16.01 6.12
CA SER A 150 -9.08 14.95 6.77
C SER A 150 -8.23 14.14 7.76
N LEU A 151 -7.03 13.72 7.34
CA LEU A 151 -6.08 13.00 8.19
C LEU A 151 -5.63 13.84 9.40
N LYS A 152 -5.49 15.15 9.23
CA LYS A 152 -5.16 16.08 10.34
C LYS A 152 -6.30 16.13 11.37
N MET A 153 -7.54 16.17 10.92
CA MET A 153 -8.70 16.18 11.82
C MET A 153 -8.80 14.90 12.65
N ALA A 154 -8.52 13.75 12.03
CA ALA A 154 -8.54 12.45 12.70
C ALA A 154 -7.29 12.18 13.54
N GLY A 155 -6.17 12.89 13.32
CA GLY A 155 -4.90 12.68 14.02
C GLY A 155 -4.24 11.33 13.72
N GLU A 156 -4.42 10.78 12.51
CA GLU A 156 -4.06 9.39 12.21
C GLU A 156 -2.94 9.23 11.17
N ARG A 157 -3.04 8.38 10.13
CA ARG A 157 -1.83 7.87 9.46
C ARG A 157 -1.92 7.69 7.96
N ILE A 158 -0.76 7.85 7.32
CA ILE A 158 -0.45 7.39 5.97
C ILE A 158 0.50 6.19 6.10
N VAL A 159 0.17 5.07 5.47
CA VAL A 159 1.01 3.87 5.40
C VAL A 159 1.34 3.59 3.94
N TYR A 160 2.61 3.71 3.59
CA TYR A 160 3.11 3.46 2.24
C TYR A 160 3.72 2.06 2.14
N THR A 161 3.25 1.26 1.17
CA THR A 161 3.81 -0.04 0.83
C THR A 161 5.00 0.14 -0.09
N SER A 162 6.19 0.13 0.48
CA SER A 162 7.46 0.16 -0.23
C SER A 162 8.01 -1.25 -0.47
N SER A 163 9.26 -1.35 -0.86
CA SER A 163 9.97 -2.61 -1.08
C SER A 163 11.34 -2.58 -0.42
N VAL A 164 11.80 -3.73 0.06
CA VAL A 164 13.20 -3.88 0.53
C VAL A 164 14.20 -3.52 -0.57
N SER A 165 13.86 -3.70 -1.85
CA SER A 165 14.70 -3.33 -2.98
C SER A 165 15.14 -1.87 -2.93
N SER A 166 14.29 -0.98 -2.45
CA SER A 166 14.57 0.46 -2.34
C SER A 166 15.51 0.84 -1.18
N ARG A 167 15.99 -0.13 -0.43
CA ARG A 167 17.01 0.05 0.61
C ARG A 167 18.42 -0.26 0.12
N TYR A 168 18.54 -0.93 -1.00
CA TYR A 168 19.83 -1.23 -1.63
C TYR A 168 20.22 -0.11 -2.59
N PRO A 169 21.53 0.11 -2.81
CA PRO A 169 22.01 1.19 -3.68
C PRO A 169 21.66 0.97 -5.15
N PHE A 170 21.52 -0.28 -5.57
CA PHE A 170 21.16 -0.65 -6.95
C PHE A 170 20.50 -2.02 -7.00
N ILE A 171 19.62 -2.23 -7.98
CA ILE A 171 18.95 -3.51 -8.26
C ILE A 171 18.94 -3.71 -9.78
N PRO A 172 19.86 -4.51 -10.34
CA PRO A 172 19.91 -4.77 -11.77
C PRO A 172 18.58 -5.31 -12.31
N GLY A 173 18.16 -4.85 -13.47
CA GLY A 173 16.91 -5.23 -14.10
C GLY A 173 15.65 -4.59 -13.51
N TRP A 174 15.76 -3.73 -12.50
CA TRP A 174 14.59 -3.12 -11.83
C TRP A 174 14.64 -1.59 -11.78
N SER A 175 15.39 -0.96 -12.67
CA SER A 175 15.70 0.48 -12.59
C SER A 175 14.46 1.37 -12.46
N ALA A 176 13.42 1.16 -13.29
CA ALA A 176 12.18 1.95 -13.22
C ALA A 176 11.43 1.74 -11.88
N TYR A 177 11.29 0.49 -11.45
CA TYR A 177 10.66 0.17 -10.17
C TYR A 177 11.44 0.71 -8.99
N HIS A 178 12.75 0.47 -8.97
CA HIS A 178 13.64 0.92 -7.91
C HIS A 178 13.60 2.44 -7.74
N ALA A 179 13.77 3.18 -8.84
CA ALA A 179 13.71 4.64 -8.83
C ALA A 179 12.38 5.16 -8.28
N SER A 180 11.25 4.58 -8.71
CA SER A 180 9.93 5.00 -8.25
C SER A 180 9.70 4.76 -6.75
N LYS A 181 10.16 3.62 -6.23
CA LYS A 181 10.06 3.31 -4.79
C LYS A 181 11.01 4.18 -3.96
N CYS A 182 12.21 4.48 -4.46
CA CYS A 182 13.15 5.39 -3.81
C CYS A 182 12.60 6.83 -3.76
N ALA A 183 12.01 7.33 -4.84
CA ALA A 183 11.37 8.64 -4.88
C ALA A 183 10.25 8.76 -3.83
N ALA A 184 9.34 7.78 -3.78
CA ALA A 184 8.27 7.76 -2.79
C ALA A 184 8.80 7.66 -1.35
N ASN A 185 9.85 6.87 -1.11
CA ASN A 185 10.48 6.80 0.22
C ASN A 185 11.10 8.13 0.65
N ALA A 186 11.75 8.85 -0.28
CA ALA A 186 12.32 10.17 0.00
C ALA A 186 11.22 11.15 0.40
N TRP A 187 10.14 11.18 -0.37
CA TRP A 187 8.97 11.99 -0.05
C TRP A 187 8.37 11.62 1.33
N CYS A 188 8.13 10.34 1.59
CA CYS A 188 7.57 9.89 2.87
C CYS A 188 8.45 10.28 4.08
N ARG A 189 9.78 10.26 3.93
CA ARG A 189 10.71 10.67 4.99
C ARG A 189 10.61 12.18 5.28
N THR A 190 10.46 13.00 4.24
CA THR A 190 10.23 14.44 4.38
C THR A 190 8.86 14.72 4.98
N ALA A 191 7.81 14.15 4.39
CA ALA A 191 6.43 14.29 4.86
C ALA A 191 6.26 13.86 6.32
N ARG A 192 6.96 12.82 6.79
CA ARG A 192 6.94 12.41 8.19
C ARG A 192 7.32 13.54 9.14
N ARG A 193 8.34 14.36 8.79
CA ARG A 193 8.80 15.44 9.65
C ARG A 193 7.82 16.62 9.65
N GLU A 194 7.32 16.96 8.48
CA GLU A 194 6.38 18.07 8.31
C GLU A 194 5.01 17.72 8.89
N TYR A 195 4.47 16.54 8.57
CA TYR A 195 3.15 16.10 8.98
C TYR A 195 3.06 15.76 10.48
N LYS A 196 4.19 15.43 11.12
CA LYS A 196 4.24 15.23 12.57
C LYS A 196 3.71 16.47 13.34
N ARG A 197 3.99 17.67 12.85
CA ARG A 197 3.50 18.92 13.45
C ARG A 197 1.99 19.11 13.29
N LEU A 198 1.39 18.40 12.34
CA LEU A 198 -0.04 18.38 12.07
C LEU A 198 -0.77 17.21 12.76
N GLY A 199 -0.05 16.42 13.58
CA GLY A 199 -0.61 15.24 14.25
C GLY A 199 -0.69 13.99 13.36
N VAL A 200 -0.29 14.06 12.07
CA VAL A 200 -0.35 12.94 11.13
C VAL A 200 0.96 12.17 11.11
N LYS A 201 0.86 10.83 11.17
CA LYS A 201 2.02 9.93 11.09
C LYS A 201 2.16 9.38 9.67
N VAL A 202 3.36 9.48 9.10
CA VAL A 202 3.70 8.83 7.83
C VAL A 202 4.60 7.65 8.12
N GLN A 203 4.23 6.48 7.60
CA GLN A 203 4.90 5.20 7.87
C GLN A 203 5.25 4.49 6.56
N ILE A 204 6.37 3.77 6.54
CA ILE A 204 6.87 3.03 5.37
C ILE A 204 6.99 1.56 5.73
N ALA A 205 6.34 0.70 4.96
CA ALA A 205 6.53 -0.75 5.03
C ALA A 205 7.48 -1.21 3.91
N TYR A 206 8.72 -1.49 4.24
CA TYR A 206 9.68 -2.10 3.29
C TYR A 206 9.38 -3.58 3.15
N MET A 207 8.45 -3.90 2.25
CA MET A 207 8.02 -5.28 2.03
C MET A 207 9.11 -6.11 1.35
N PRO A 208 9.40 -7.30 1.86
CA PRO A 208 10.20 -8.29 1.13
C PRO A 208 9.35 -8.94 0.03
N LEU A 209 9.79 -10.09 -0.50
CA LEU A 209 8.99 -10.84 -1.45
C LEU A 209 7.67 -11.29 -0.81
N VAL A 210 6.58 -11.07 -1.52
CA VAL A 210 5.22 -11.48 -1.14
C VAL A 210 4.59 -12.19 -2.33
N HIS A 211 4.10 -13.40 -2.16
CA HIS A 211 3.38 -14.12 -3.20
C HIS A 211 2.06 -13.43 -3.52
N THR A 212 1.99 -12.87 -4.71
CA THR A 212 0.86 -12.11 -5.24
C THR A 212 0.84 -12.26 -6.76
N PRO A 213 -0.28 -11.96 -7.43
CA PRO A 213 -0.31 -11.95 -8.90
C PRO A 213 0.76 -11.05 -9.54
N MET A 214 1.24 -10.02 -8.82
CA MET A 214 2.32 -9.15 -9.32
C MET A 214 3.68 -9.83 -9.30
N SER A 215 4.02 -10.55 -8.24
CA SER A 215 5.33 -11.22 -8.08
C SER A 215 5.41 -12.49 -8.92
N ASP A 216 4.29 -13.21 -9.02
CA ASP A 216 4.25 -14.57 -9.59
C ASP A 216 4.27 -14.57 -11.12
N VAL A 217 4.20 -13.39 -11.75
CA VAL A 217 4.54 -13.20 -13.18
C VAL A 217 6.00 -13.61 -13.45
N ASN A 218 6.91 -13.39 -12.50
CA ASN A 218 8.28 -13.84 -12.60
C ASN A 218 8.40 -15.25 -12.03
N GLU A 219 8.63 -16.23 -12.90
CA GLU A 219 8.72 -17.64 -12.53
C GLU A 219 9.81 -17.92 -11.49
N ASN A 220 10.90 -17.16 -11.52
CA ASN A 220 12.00 -17.29 -10.55
C ASN A 220 11.55 -17.00 -9.11
N TYR A 221 10.44 -16.28 -8.92
CA TYR A 221 9.94 -15.94 -7.58
C TYR A 221 8.94 -16.93 -7.03
N ARG A 222 8.28 -17.74 -7.88
CA ARG A 222 7.21 -18.66 -7.46
C ARG A 222 7.64 -19.68 -6.41
N ASN A 223 8.90 -20.12 -6.48
CA ASN A 223 9.46 -21.14 -5.59
C ASN A 223 10.31 -20.56 -4.46
N LEU A 224 10.51 -19.25 -4.41
CA LEU A 224 11.28 -18.62 -3.33
C LEU A 224 10.43 -18.50 -2.06
N PRO A 225 11.05 -18.61 -0.86
CA PRO A 225 10.39 -18.26 0.37
C PRO A 225 9.88 -16.80 0.32
N ALA A 226 8.64 -16.60 0.72
CA ALA A 226 7.99 -15.28 0.71
C ALA A 226 6.88 -15.24 1.77
N TYR A 227 6.43 -14.05 2.11
CA TYR A 227 5.16 -13.88 2.82
C TYR A 227 3.97 -14.18 1.90
N SER A 228 2.88 -14.65 2.48
CA SER A 228 1.58 -14.60 1.84
C SER A 228 1.04 -13.17 1.79
N ALA A 229 0.06 -12.92 0.95
CA ALA A 229 -0.64 -11.62 0.90
C ALA A 229 -1.26 -11.25 2.26
N ASP A 230 -1.77 -12.25 2.99
CA ASP A 230 -2.38 -12.08 4.29
C ASP A 230 -1.36 -11.70 5.39
N GLU A 231 -0.19 -12.37 5.42
CA GLU A 231 0.90 -11.99 6.33
C GLU A 231 1.42 -10.58 6.04
N ALA A 232 1.51 -10.19 4.75
CA ALA A 232 1.89 -8.84 4.36
C ALA A 232 0.83 -7.80 4.78
N ALA A 233 -0.45 -8.11 4.67
CA ALA A 233 -1.53 -7.28 5.22
C ALA A 233 -1.42 -7.13 6.74
N CYS A 234 -1.10 -8.21 7.46
CA CYS A 234 -0.82 -8.15 8.90
C CYS A 234 0.35 -7.22 9.22
N ILE A 235 1.42 -7.22 8.42
CA ILE A 235 2.55 -6.30 8.58
C ILE A 235 2.09 -4.85 8.47
N LEU A 236 1.29 -4.50 7.44
CA LEU A 236 0.75 -3.15 7.26
C LEU A 236 -0.13 -2.73 8.45
N LEU A 237 -1.01 -3.60 8.90
CA LEU A 237 -1.90 -3.34 10.03
C LEU A 237 -1.15 -3.21 11.36
N ARG A 238 -0.15 -4.06 11.61
CA ARG A 238 0.74 -3.92 12.79
C ARG A 238 1.52 -2.61 12.76
N LEU A 239 2.02 -2.21 11.60
CA LEU A 239 2.70 -0.93 11.44
C LEU A 239 1.73 0.22 11.71
N ALA A 240 0.56 0.21 11.09
CA ALA A 240 -0.48 1.21 11.27
C ALA A 240 -0.93 1.36 12.73
N THR A 241 -0.94 0.28 13.51
CA THR A 241 -1.33 0.31 14.94
C THR A 241 -0.15 0.52 15.90
N SER A 242 1.06 0.78 15.37
CA SER A 242 2.27 0.97 16.17
C SER A 242 2.73 2.43 16.17
N GLY A 243 3.66 2.76 17.09
CA GLY A 243 4.38 4.04 17.07
C GLY A 243 5.57 4.08 16.10
N LYS A 244 5.90 2.95 15.44
CA LYS A 244 7.09 2.83 14.60
C LYS A 244 6.94 3.61 13.29
N PHE A 245 8.05 4.19 12.83
CA PHE A 245 8.09 4.87 11.53
C PHE A 245 8.08 3.91 10.37
N CYS A 246 8.78 2.78 10.46
CA CYS A 246 8.85 1.83 9.39
C CYS A 246 8.82 0.38 9.89
N TYR A 247 8.40 -0.49 9.00
CA TYR A 247 8.70 -1.91 9.04
C TYR A 247 9.81 -2.21 8.04
N LYS A 248 10.78 -2.99 8.45
CA LYS A 248 11.73 -3.69 7.58
C LYS A 248 12.02 -5.07 8.16
N PRO A 249 12.27 -6.08 7.32
CA PRO A 249 12.80 -7.35 7.80
C PRO A 249 14.14 -7.12 8.50
N TRP A 250 14.46 -7.97 9.46
CA TRP A 250 15.69 -7.84 10.23
C TRP A 250 16.97 -7.92 9.37
N TRP A 251 16.92 -8.66 8.27
CA TRP A 251 18.01 -8.85 7.33
C TRP A 251 18.13 -7.74 6.25
N ALA A 252 17.17 -6.84 6.13
CA ALA A 252 17.23 -5.73 5.20
C ALA A 252 18.08 -4.59 5.77
N ILE A 253 19.06 -4.14 4.99
CA ILE A 253 20.02 -3.07 5.33
C ILE A 253 19.32 -1.76 5.67
#